data_5c1c2f23d41ec4ee7d112d23d6b835bd
#
_entry.id   5c1c2f23d41ec4ee7d112d23d6b835bd
#
_cell.length_a   1.000
_cell.length_b   1.000
_cell.length_c   1.000
_cell.angle_alpha   90.00
_cell.angle_beta   90.00
_cell.angle_gamma   90.00
#
_symmetry.space_group_name_H-M   'P 1'
#
loop_
_entity.id
_entity.type
_entity.pdbx_description
1 polymer ?
#
loop_
_entity_poly.entity_id
_entity_poly.type
_entity_poly.pdbx_seq_one_letter_code
_entity_poly.pdbx_strand_id
1 'polypeptide(L)'
;SGESLTLGLNFKNEKVSIKDEINEITEYLDLKLATVFRLEEEKNIPTNSTLNKKKSNVFGQLNFYPNNHLSIKYDFSLTENLDMLEYNSVIANFNYKKFNTSFNILEERGTIGQANIIQNSSSYRFDNSNSIIFNTRKNRNLNLTEYYDIVYQYQNDCLIAGIQYKKNYYSDSAIKPVDELFFTITIVPLTTFSPDKLLK
;
A
#
# COMPACT_ATOMS: atom_id res chain seq x y z
N SER A 1 -33.88 1.40 4.63
CA SER A 1 -33.00 0.92 3.57
C SER A 1 -33.53 1.46 2.25
N GLY A 2 -32.82 2.43 1.67
CA GLY A 2 -33.22 3.04 0.38
C GLY A 2 -32.92 2.13 -0.81
N GLU A 3 -33.71 2.24 -1.86
CA GLU A 3 -33.46 1.56 -3.13
C GLU A 3 -32.22 2.14 -3.81
N SER A 4 -31.37 1.28 -4.35
CA SER A 4 -30.15 1.68 -5.07
C SER A 4 -29.91 0.78 -6.29
N LEU A 5 -29.35 1.39 -7.33
CA LEU A 5 -28.89 0.73 -8.53
C LEU A 5 -27.38 0.91 -8.64
N THR A 6 -26.64 -0.18 -8.72
CA THR A 6 -25.20 -0.13 -8.97
C THR A 6 -24.94 -0.44 -10.45
N LEU A 7 -24.25 0.48 -11.13
CA LEU A 7 -23.72 0.25 -12.48
C LEU A 7 -22.23 -0.05 -12.38
N GLY A 8 -21.81 -1.12 -13.03
CA GLY A 8 -20.41 -1.53 -13.05
C GLY A 8 -19.94 -1.93 -14.44
N LEU A 9 -18.67 -1.71 -14.71
CA LEU A 9 -17.95 -2.18 -15.90
C LEU A 9 -16.73 -2.97 -15.42
N ASN A 10 -16.52 -4.14 -16.02
CA ASN A 10 -15.29 -4.92 -15.81
C ASN A 10 -14.69 -5.23 -17.19
N PHE A 11 -13.43 -4.82 -17.37
CA PHE A 11 -12.64 -5.13 -18.56
C PHE A 11 -11.40 -5.89 -18.14
N LYS A 12 -11.19 -7.07 -18.71
CA LYS A 12 -10.06 -7.94 -18.42
C LYS A 12 -9.32 -8.30 -19.70
N ASN A 13 -8.01 -8.13 -19.68
CA ASN A 13 -7.13 -8.56 -20.75
C ASN A 13 -6.15 -9.60 -20.20
N GLU A 14 -6.11 -10.76 -20.84
CA GLU A 14 -5.28 -11.89 -20.46
C GLU A 14 -4.30 -12.21 -21.57
N LYS A 15 -3.07 -12.54 -21.21
CA LYS A 15 -2.06 -13.02 -22.12
C LYS A 15 -1.95 -14.54 -22.01
N VAL A 16 -2.11 -15.21 -23.13
CA VAL A 16 -1.88 -16.64 -23.22
C VAL A 16 -0.43 -16.87 -23.67
N SER A 17 0.34 -17.62 -22.91
CA SER A 17 1.66 -18.10 -23.27
C SER A 17 1.68 -19.62 -23.26
N ILE A 18 2.35 -20.21 -24.27
CA ILE A 18 2.54 -21.67 -24.34
C ILE A 18 3.93 -21.94 -23.75
N LYS A 19 3.95 -22.67 -22.63
CA LYS A 19 5.18 -23.11 -22.00
C LYS A 19 5.08 -24.60 -21.74
N ASP A 20 6.05 -25.36 -22.26
CA ASP A 20 6.11 -26.83 -22.10
C ASP A 20 4.80 -27.55 -22.49
N GLU A 21 4.18 -27.16 -23.63
CA GLU A 21 2.90 -27.66 -24.15
C GLU A 21 1.66 -27.37 -23.27
N ILE A 22 1.84 -26.57 -22.20
CA ILE A 22 0.75 -26.13 -21.33
C ILE A 22 0.42 -24.67 -21.64
N ASN A 23 -0.86 -24.38 -21.85
CA ASN A 23 -1.34 -23.00 -21.97
C ASN A 23 -1.35 -22.34 -20.59
N GLU A 24 -0.45 -21.42 -20.36
CA GLU A 24 -0.43 -20.57 -19.17
C GLU A 24 -1.16 -19.25 -19.49
N ILE A 25 -2.28 -19.02 -18.79
CA ILE A 25 -3.05 -17.78 -18.89
C ILE A 25 -2.58 -16.84 -17.79
N THR A 26 -2.03 -15.69 -18.16
CA THR A 26 -1.61 -14.66 -17.23
C THR A 26 -2.45 -13.41 -17.41
N GLU A 27 -2.97 -12.87 -16.31
CA GLU A 27 -3.66 -11.61 -16.30
C GLU A 27 -2.67 -10.48 -16.61
N TYR A 28 -3.01 -9.64 -17.58
CA TYR A 28 -2.19 -8.51 -17.99
C TYR A 28 -2.77 -7.17 -17.52
N LEU A 29 -4.08 -7.01 -17.65
CA LEU A 29 -4.82 -5.82 -17.26
C LEU A 29 -6.21 -6.19 -16.77
N ASP A 30 -6.60 -5.64 -15.61
CA ASP A 30 -7.97 -5.75 -15.07
C ASP A 30 -8.42 -4.35 -14.66
N LEU A 31 -9.46 -3.83 -15.33
CA LEU A 31 -10.09 -2.54 -15.05
C LEU A 31 -11.51 -2.75 -14.57
N LYS A 32 -11.82 -2.23 -13.40
CA LYS A 32 -13.16 -2.22 -12.81
C LYS A 32 -13.60 -0.80 -12.55
N LEU A 33 -14.82 -0.47 -12.95
CA LEU A 33 -15.47 0.79 -12.65
C LEU A 33 -16.83 0.52 -12.03
N ALA A 34 -17.23 1.33 -11.07
CA ALA A 34 -18.55 1.23 -10.45
C ALA A 34 -19.05 2.59 -9.98
N THR A 35 -20.36 2.79 -10.07
CA THR A 35 -21.06 3.93 -9.46
C THR A 35 -22.42 3.48 -8.95
N VAL A 36 -22.94 4.17 -7.95
CA VAL A 36 -24.22 3.84 -7.31
C VAL A 36 -25.18 5.01 -7.51
N PHE A 37 -26.40 4.69 -7.94
CA PHE A 37 -27.51 5.61 -8.03
C PHE A 37 -28.55 5.25 -6.96
N ARG A 38 -29.10 6.25 -6.29
CA ARG A 38 -30.16 6.11 -5.28
C ARG A 38 -31.32 7.02 -5.64
N LEU A 39 -32.53 6.59 -5.30
CA LEU A 39 -33.72 7.45 -5.45
C LEU A 39 -33.69 8.58 -4.40
N GLU A 40 -33.23 8.28 -3.18
CA GLU A 40 -33.13 9.22 -2.08
C GLU A 40 -31.76 9.11 -1.40
N GLU A 41 -31.33 10.19 -0.73
CA GLU A 41 -30.13 10.19 0.08
C GLU A 41 -30.31 9.31 1.34
N GLU A 42 -29.27 8.54 1.68
CA GLU A 42 -29.29 7.65 2.83
C GLU A 42 -28.47 8.22 3.98
N LYS A 43 -29.14 8.69 5.03
CA LYS A 43 -28.50 9.37 6.17
C LYS A 43 -27.67 8.46 7.08
N ASN A 44 -27.89 7.15 7.01
CA ASN A 44 -27.17 6.17 7.83
C ASN A 44 -25.83 5.75 7.22
N ILE A 45 -25.51 6.19 6.01
CA ILE A 45 -24.24 5.95 5.36
C ILE A 45 -23.28 7.11 5.64
N PRO A 46 -22.02 6.85 6.05
CA PRO A 46 -21.04 7.91 6.27
C PRO A 46 -20.86 8.80 5.04
N THR A 47 -20.87 10.11 5.22
CA THR A 47 -20.78 11.10 4.14
C THR A 47 -19.48 11.03 3.36
N ASN A 48 -18.38 10.64 4.01
CA ASN A 48 -17.07 10.49 3.39
C ASN A 48 -16.99 9.31 2.40
N SER A 49 -17.94 8.36 2.45
CA SER A 49 -18.01 7.26 1.47
C SER A 49 -18.64 7.68 0.14
N THR A 50 -19.31 8.84 0.09
CA THR A 50 -20.12 9.36 -1.02
C THR A 50 -21.29 8.47 -1.47
N LEU A 51 -21.41 7.26 -0.91
CA LEU A 51 -22.49 6.30 -1.20
C LEU A 51 -23.83 6.71 -0.60
N ASN A 52 -23.85 7.73 0.26
CA ASN A 52 -25.05 8.30 0.84
C ASN A 52 -25.84 9.21 -0.14
N LYS A 53 -25.17 9.70 -1.20
CA LYS A 53 -25.71 10.64 -2.19
C LYS A 53 -26.64 9.95 -3.19
N LYS A 54 -27.49 10.71 -3.88
CA LYS A 54 -28.32 10.19 -4.98
C LYS A 54 -27.47 9.61 -6.11
N LYS A 55 -26.32 10.20 -6.39
CA LYS A 55 -25.30 9.66 -7.29
C LYS A 55 -23.97 9.64 -6.56
N SER A 56 -23.39 8.48 -6.42
CA SER A 56 -22.06 8.34 -5.81
C SER A 56 -20.97 8.81 -6.74
N ASN A 57 -19.78 8.92 -6.20
CA ASN A 57 -18.55 8.98 -7.00
C ASN A 57 -18.44 7.77 -7.93
N VAL A 58 -17.68 7.93 -8.98
CA VAL A 58 -17.24 6.82 -9.83
C VAL A 58 -15.97 6.24 -9.23
N PHE A 59 -16.06 5.00 -8.76
CA PHE A 59 -14.93 4.26 -8.21
C PHE A 59 -14.30 3.43 -9.32
N GLY A 60 -12.97 3.44 -9.35
CA GLY A 60 -12.20 2.66 -10.31
C GLY A 60 -11.06 1.90 -9.65
N GLN A 61 -10.77 0.73 -10.21
CA GLN A 61 -9.61 -0.08 -9.88
C GLN A 61 -8.97 -0.57 -11.16
N LEU A 62 -7.67 -0.35 -11.29
CA LEU A 62 -6.85 -0.85 -12.40
C LEU A 62 -5.73 -1.70 -11.82
N ASN A 63 -5.65 -2.96 -12.23
CA ASN A 63 -4.51 -3.83 -11.97
C ASN A 63 -3.76 -4.05 -13.29
N PHE A 64 -2.45 -3.83 -13.27
CA PHE A 64 -1.59 -3.93 -14.43
C PHE A 64 -0.36 -4.77 -14.13
N TYR A 65 -0.15 -5.83 -14.89
CA TYR A 65 0.94 -6.80 -14.72
C TYR A 65 1.74 -6.91 -16.02
N PRO A 66 2.61 -5.93 -16.35
CA PRO A 66 3.35 -5.93 -17.63
C PRO A 66 4.31 -7.11 -17.76
N ASN A 67 4.80 -7.64 -16.65
CA ASN A 67 5.65 -8.82 -16.57
C ASN A 67 5.64 -9.41 -15.14
N ASN A 68 6.32 -10.53 -14.96
CA ASN A 68 6.40 -11.23 -13.66
C ASN A 68 7.17 -10.47 -12.57
N HIS A 69 7.81 -9.36 -12.90
CA HIS A 69 8.62 -8.56 -11.96
C HIS A 69 7.92 -7.29 -11.49
N LEU A 70 6.94 -6.80 -12.24
CA LEU A 70 6.26 -5.53 -11.96
C LEU A 70 4.75 -5.74 -11.87
N SER A 71 4.15 -5.28 -10.79
CA SER A 71 2.71 -5.14 -10.64
C SER A 71 2.36 -3.71 -10.22
N ILE A 72 1.33 -3.16 -10.82
CA ILE A 72 0.81 -1.84 -10.49
C ILE A 72 -0.68 -1.99 -10.23
N LYS A 73 -1.10 -1.55 -9.05
CA LYS A 73 -2.50 -1.41 -8.68
C LYS A 73 -2.81 0.07 -8.53
N TYR A 74 -3.87 0.51 -9.18
CA TYR A 74 -4.36 1.87 -9.12
C TYR A 74 -5.83 1.88 -8.73
N ASP A 75 -6.15 2.43 -7.55
CA ASP A 75 -7.51 2.64 -7.08
C ASP A 75 -7.81 4.14 -7.10
N PHE A 76 -8.98 4.53 -7.60
CA PHE A 76 -9.35 5.95 -7.69
C PHE A 76 -10.84 6.17 -7.47
N SER A 77 -11.18 7.39 -7.10
CA SER A 77 -12.55 7.88 -7.02
C SER A 77 -12.66 9.27 -7.66
N LEU A 78 -13.49 9.37 -8.67
CA LEU A 78 -13.86 10.63 -9.32
C LEU A 78 -15.19 11.12 -8.74
N THR A 79 -15.32 12.42 -8.57
CA THR A 79 -16.60 13.05 -8.21
C THR A 79 -17.72 12.62 -9.14
N GLU A 80 -18.96 12.78 -8.71
CA GLU A 80 -20.17 12.46 -9.49
C GLU A 80 -20.23 13.15 -10.87
N ASN A 81 -19.57 14.31 -11.00
CA ASN A 81 -19.50 15.10 -12.24
C ASN A 81 -18.25 14.78 -13.07
N LEU A 82 -17.37 13.91 -12.59
CA LEU A 82 -16.10 13.52 -13.22
C LEU A 82 -15.08 14.66 -13.36
N ASP A 83 -15.21 15.72 -12.56
CA ASP A 83 -14.39 16.92 -12.65
C ASP A 83 -13.21 16.94 -11.68
N MET A 84 -13.26 16.13 -10.61
CA MET A 84 -12.21 16.08 -9.60
C MET A 84 -11.90 14.64 -9.16
N LEU A 85 -10.63 14.33 -9.03
CA LEU A 85 -10.13 13.10 -8.46
C LEU A 85 -10.04 13.28 -6.93
N GLU A 86 -10.97 12.68 -6.18
CA GLU A 86 -11.00 12.79 -4.72
C GLU A 86 -10.16 11.74 -4.00
N TYR A 87 -9.99 10.58 -4.61
CA TYR A 87 -9.16 9.50 -4.10
C TYR A 87 -8.24 8.98 -5.18
N ASN A 88 -6.99 8.77 -4.83
CA ASN A 88 -5.94 8.30 -5.71
C ASN A 88 -4.96 7.45 -4.91
N SER A 89 -4.90 6.18 -5.21
CA SER A 89 -3.96 5.24 -4.58
C SER A 89 -3.23 4.43 -5.62
N VAL A 90 -1.91 4.53 -5.65
CA VAL A 90 -1.04 3.76 -6.55
C VAL A 90 -0.15 2.86 -5.70
N ILE A 91 -0.21 1.56 -5.92
CA ILE A 91 0.73 0.60 -5.34
C ILE A 91 1.51 -0.03 -6.48
N ALA A 92 2.83 0.17 -6.48
CA ALA A 92 3.73 -0.41 -7.44
C ALA A 92 4.71 -1.35 -6.74
N ASN A 93 4.71 -2.63 -7.13
CA ASN A 93 5.62 -3.63 -6.59
C ASN A 93 6.58 -4.08 -7.70
N PHE A 94 7.86 -4.06 -7.40
CA PHE A 94 8.90 -4.55 -8.28
C PHE A 94 9.74 -5.60 -7.56
N ASN A 95 9.85 -6.78 -8.18
CA ASN A 95 10.57 -7.93 -7.64
C ASN A 95 11.56 -8.43 -8.70
N TYR A 96 12.84 -8.35 -8.41
CA TYR A 96 13.86 -8.84 -9.31
C TYR A 96 14.99 -9.54 -8.55
N LYS A 97 15.12 -10.84 -8.76
CA LYS A 97 16.12 -11.69 -8.08
C LYS A 97 16.06 -11.53 -6.55
N LYS A 98 17.07 -10.90 -5.98
CA LYS A 98 17.25 -10.68 -4.55
C LYS A 98 16.71 -9.33 -4.06
N PHE A 99 16.22 -8.49 -4.97
CA PHE A 99 15.72 -7.15 -4.67
C PHE A 99 14.21 -7.10 -4.82
N ASN A 100 13.54 -6.59 -3.79
CA ASN A 100 12.11 -6.31 -3.81
C ASN A 100 11.88 -4.87 -3.35
N THR A 101 10.99 -4.16 -4.02
CA THR A 101 10.57 -2.83 -3.58
C THR A 101 9.09 -2.63 -3.84
N SER A 102 8.44 -1.92 -2.91
CA SER A 102 7.05 -1.52 -2.99
C SER A 102 6.94 -0.02 -2.74
N PHE A 103 6.26 0.67 -3.64
CA PHE A 103 5.85 2.06 -3.48
C PHE A 103 4.34 2.12 -3.31
N ASN A 104 3.90 2.87 -2.31
CA ASN A 104 2.50 3.18 -2.07
C ASN A 104 2.33 4.70 -2.03
N ILE A 105 1.53 5.23 -2.94
CA ILE A 105 1.19 6.65 -3.04
C ILE A 105 -0.30 6.74 -2.75
N LEU A 106 -0.67 7.52 -1.74
CA LEU A 106 -2.06 7.79 -1.36
C LEU A 106 -2.31 9.29 -1.39
N GLU A 107 -3.33 9.70 -2.10
CA GLU A 107 -3.80 11.06 -2.12
C GLU A 107 -5.33 11.09 -1.96
N GLU A 108 -5.79 11.82 -0.95
CA GLU A 108 -7.21 12.05 -0.66
C GLU A 108 -7.50 13.54 -0.70
N ARG A 109 -8.63 13.90 -1.26
CA ARG A 109 -9.11 15.29 -1.37
C ARG A 109 -10.60 15.39 -1.12
N GLY A 110 -11.07 16.60 -0.86
CA GLY A 110 -12.49 16.89 -0.74
C GLY A 110 -13.17 16.19 0.43
N THR A 111 -14.29 15.53 0.17
CA THR A 111 -15.11 14.89 1.19
C THR A 111 -14.54 13.58 1.73
N ILE A 112 -13.68 12.91 0.98
CA ILE A 112 -13.10 11.61 1.34
C ILE A 112 -12.02 11.77 2.40
N GLY A 113 -11.15 12.79 2.27
CA GLY A 113 -10.05 13.00 3.21
C GLY A 113 -9.09 14.08 2.74
N GLN A 114 -7.93 14.16 3.42
CA GLN A 114 -6.85 15.11 3.10
C GLN A 114 -5.47 14.46 3.19
N ALA A 115 -5.39 13.14 3.11
CA ALA A 115 -4.11 12.44 3.14
C ALA A 115 -3.33 12.67 1.84
N ASN A 116 -2.02 12.87 1.95
CA ASN A 116 -1.13 12.88 0.81
C ASN A 116 0.21 12.28 1.24
N ILE A 117 0.37 10.99 0.99
CA ILE A 117 1.40 10.16 1.60
C ILE A 117 2.12 9.37 0.51
N ILE A 118 3.45 9.28 0.64
CA ILE A 118 4.27 8.32 -0.11
C ILE A 118 4.95 7.41 0.89
N GLN A 119 4.86 6.11 0.67
CA GLN A 119 5.58 5.09 1.41
C GLN A 119 6.45 4.28 0.45
N ASN A 120 7.62 3.90 0.91
CA ASN A 120 8.46 2.91 0.25
C ASN A 120 8.89 1.85 1.24
N SER A 121 8.88 0.61 0.78
CA SER A 121 9.48 -0.53 1.46
C SER A 121 10.36 -1.26 0.46
N SER A 122 11.65 -1.32 0.72
CA SER A 122 12.63 -1.97 -0.14
C SER A 122 13.41 -3.00 0.65
N SER A 123 13.67 -4.16 0.06
CA SER A 123 14.47 -5.21 0.68
C SER A 123 15.47 -5.79 -0.30
N TYR A 124 16.62 -6.12 0.24
CA TYR A 124 17.68 -6.83 -0.51
C TYR A 124 18.18 -8.01 0.29
N ARG A 125 18.19 -9.18 -0.34
CA ARG A 125 18.74 -10.41 0.24
C ARG A 125 20.16 -10.62 -0.26
N PHE A 126 21.14 -10.55 0.62
CA PHE A 126 22.56 -10.80 0.27
C PHE A 126 22.78 -12.28 -0.07
N ASP A 127 22.27 -13.14 0.81
CA ASP A 127 22.35 -14.60 0.71
C ASP A 127 21.10 -15.25 1.36
N ASN A 128 21.13 -16.55 1.62
CA ASN A 128 20.01 -17.26 2.21
C ASN A 128 19.74 -16.88 3.69
N SER A 129 20.72 -16.29 4.35
CA SER A 129 20.66 -15.96 5.77
C SER A 129 20.59 -14.46 6.05
N ASN A 130 21.03 -13.61 5.14
CA ASN A 130 21.23 -12.20 5.39
C ASN A 130 20.37 -11.32 4.50
N SER A 131 19.66 -10.38 5.09
CA SER A 131 18.86 -9.40 4.36
C SER A 131 18.90 -8.03 5.01
N ILE A 132 18.64 -7.00 4.22
CA ILE A 132 18.41 -5.63 4.67
C ILE A 132 17.05 -5.15 4.16
N ILE A 133 16.31 -4.43 5.01
CA ILE A 133 15.03 -3.84 4.69
C ILE A 133 15.13 -2.35 4.99
N PHE A 134 14.62 -1.53 4.10
CA PHE A 134 14.50 -0.09 4.25
C PHE A 134 13.05 0.31 4.08
N ASN A 135 12.50 1.04 5.05
CA ASN A 135 11.17 1.61 5.01
C ASN A 135 11.22 3.11 5.22
N THR A 136 10.37 3.83 4.51
CA THR A 136 10.20 5.27 4.70
C THR A 136 8.78 5.70 4.40
N ARG A 137 8.33 6.77 5.05
CA ARG A 137 7.05 7.41 4.82
C ARG A 137 7.22 8.92 4.82
N LYS A 138 6.65 9.56 3.80
CA LYS A 138 6.62 11.01 3.65
C LYS A 138 5.19 11.50 3.56
N ASN A 139 4.85 12.47 4.38
CA ASN A 139 3.64 13.27 4.27
C ASN A 139 3.94 14.45 3.34
N ARG A 140 3.30 14.49 2.17
CA ARG A 140 3.53 15.52 1.15
C ARG A 140 2.86 16.84 1.49
N ASN A 141 1.71 16.81 2.17
CA ASN A 141 1.03 18.04 2.60
C ASN A 141 1.88 18.86 3.54
N LEU A 142 2.61 18.19 4.44
CA LEU A 142 3.50 18.82 5.40
C LEU A 142 4.95 18.93 4.90
N ASN A 143 5.24 18.39 3.71
CA ASN A 143 6.60 18.18 3.19
C ASN A 143 7.53 17.51 4.24
N LEU A 144 6.98 16.64 5.06
CA LEU A 144 7.65 15.98 6.17
C LEU A 144 7.90 14.51 5.86
N THR A 145 9.13 14.05 5.97
CA THR A 145 9.43 12.63 6.09
C THR A 145 9.15 12.20 7.53
N GLU A 146 8.14 11.34 7.72
CA GLU A 146 7.70 10.95 9.06
C GLU A 146 8.68 9.99 9.71
N TYR A 147 9.26 9.06 8.93
CA TYR A 147 10.30 8.17 9.43
C TYR A 147 11.20 7.60 8.34
N TYR A 148 12.40 7.19 8.77
CA TYR A 148 13.28 6.22 8.12
C TYR A 148 13.48 5.03 9.04
N ASP A 149 13.46 3.83 8.49
CA ASP A 149 13.59 2.58 9.20
C ASP A 149 14.49 1.63 8.40
N ILE A 150 15.58 1.18 9.00
CA ILE A 150 16.55 0.25 8.39
C ILE A 150 16.65 -0.96 9.31
N VAL A 151 16.37 -2.14 8.75
CA VAL A 151 16.44 -3.41 9.47
C VAL A 151 17.46 -4.30 8.76
N TYR A 152 18.49 -4.70 9.47
CA TYR A 152 19.32 -5.83 9.07
C TYR A 152 18.85 -7.09 9.78
N GLN A 153 18.65 -8.16 9.05
CA GLN A 153 18.18 -9.44 9.58
C GLN A 153 19.12 -10.57 9.17
N TYR A 154 19.50 -11.37 10.17
CA TYR A 154 20.12 -12.66 9.99
C TYR A 154 19.14 -13.78 10.35
N GLN A 155 19.05 -14.80 9.52
CA GLN A 155 18.17 -15.95 9.72
C GLN A 155 18.90 -17.25 9.37
N ASN A 156 18.79 -18.24 10.25
CA ASN A 156 19.11 -19.63 9.96
C ASN A 156 17.97 -20.54 10.44
N ASP A 157 18.14 -21.85 10.43
CA ASP A 157 17.10 -22.82 10.77
C ASP A 157 16.63 -22.71 12.23
N CYS A 158 17.45 -22.20 13.13
CA CYS A 158 17.18 -22.14 14.58
C CYS A 158 17.06 -20.73 15.13
N LEU A 159 17.51 -19.70 14.42
CA LEU A 159 17.64 -18.33 14.94
C LEU A 159 17.27 -17.31 13.89
N ILE A 160 16.47 -16.33 14.30
CA ILE A 160 16.30 -15.07 13.58
C ILE A 160 16.81 -13.95 14.50
N ALA A 161 17.83 -13.21 14.06
CA ALA A 161 18.36 -12.06 14.77
C ALA A 161 18.24 -10.81 13.90
N GLY A 162 17.87 -9.68 14.49
CA GLY A 162 17.68 -8.43 13.76
C GLY A 162 18.24 -7.24 14.53
N ILE A 163 18.75 -6.27 13.78
CA ILE A 163 19.09 -4.93 14.27
C ILE A 163 18.26 -3.95 13.45
N GLN A 164 17.46 -3.14 14.13
CA GLN A 164 16.63 -2.12 13.53
C GLN A 164 17.04 -0.75 14.04
N TYR A 165 17.36 0.16 13.11
CA TYR A 165 17.53 1.57 13.39
C TYR A 165 16.34 2.33 12.80
N LYS A 166 15.63 3.09 13.63
CA LYS A 166 14.48 3.89 13.22
C LYS A 166 14.66 5.31 13.67
N LYS A 167 14.42 6.24 12.75
CA LYS A 167 14.42 7.69 13.02
C LYS A 167 13.05 8.26 12.71
N ASN A 168 12.38 8.78 13.72
CA ASN A 168 11.06 9.40 13.61
C ASN A 168 11.17 10.92 13.63
N TYR A 169 10.41 11.59 12.77
CA TYR A 169 10.29 13.04 12.68
C TYR A 169 8.84 13.42 12.96
N TYR A 170 8.65 14.59 13.54
CA TYR A 170 7.34 15.10 13.91
C TYR A 170 7.08 16.43 13.21
N SER A 171 5.79 16.73 12.94
CA SER A 171 5.39 18.00 12.35
C SER A 171 5.51 19.18 13.31
N ASP A 172 5.47 18.93 14.63
CA ASP A 172 5.68 19.95 15.66
C ASP A 172 7.18 20.19 15.84
N SER A 173 7.61 21.43 15.58
CA SER A 173 9.00 21.84 15.73
C SER A 173 9.51 21.82 17.20
N ALA A 174 8.60 21.79 18.17
CA ALA A 174 8.95 21.64 19.59
C ALA A 174 9.35 20.20 19.94
N ILE A 175 8.97 19.22 19.13
CA ILE A 175 9.30 17.81 19.32
C ILE A 175 10.55 17.47 18.50
N LYS A 176 11.62 17.09 19.17
CA LYS A 176 12.86 16.67 18.51
C LYS A 176 12.67 15.32 17.82
N PRO A 177 13.35 15.08 16.69
CA PRO A 177 13.44 13.74 16.11
C PRO A 177 13.94 12.73 17.14
N VAL A 178 13.35 11.54 17.11
CA VAL A 178 13.72 10.44 18.00
C VAL A 178 14.42 9.36 17.20
N ASP A 179 15.60 8.97 17.68
CA ASP A 179 16.38 7.86 17.17
C ASP A 179 16.15 6.63 18.06
N GLU A 180 15.80 5.50 17.47
CA GLU A 180 15.52 4.26 18.19
C GLU A 180 16.38 3.14 17.59
N LEU A 181 17.03 2.35 18.45
CA LEU A 181 17.77 1.16 18.06
C LEU A 181 17.18 -0.06 18.77
N PHE A 182 16.74 -1.03 17.98
CA PHE A 182 16.15 -2.27 18.48
C PHE A 182 17.02 -3.47 18.11
N PHE A 183 17.09 -4.42 19.04
CA PHE A 183 17.66 -5.75 18.80
C PHE A 183 16.56 -6.77 18.99
N THR A 184 16.40 -7.65 18.03
CA THR A 184 15.41 -8.73 18.09
C THR A 184 16.12 -10.07 17.96
N ILE A 185 15.76 -11.03 18.81
CA ILE A 185 16.23 -12.40 18.72
C ILE A 185 15.01 -13.32 18.86
N THR A 186 14.80 -14.16 17.87
CA THR A 186 13.76 -15.20 17.86
C THR A 186 14.44 -16.55 17.72
N ILE A 187 14.23 -17.42 18.68
CA ILE A 187 14.73 -18.82 18.64
C ILE A 187 13.59 -19.70 18.13
N VAL A 188 13.79 -20.34 16.98
CA VAL A 188 12.83 -21.22 16.33
C VAL A 188 13.19 -22.67 16.66
N PRO A 189 12.27 -23.51 17.15
CA PRO A 189 10.84 -23.30 17.37
C PRO A 189 10.44 -22.78 18.77
N LEU A 190 11.39 -22.41 19.65
CA LEU A 190 11.15 -22.32 21.08
C LEU A 190 10.53 -21.00 21.57
N THR A 191 11.07 -19.83 21.20
CA THR A 191 10.56 -18.55 21.72
C THR A 191 11.07 -17.32 20.98
N THR A 192 10.33 -16.22 21.08
CA THR A 192 10.74 -14.88 20.64
C THR A 192 11.02 -14.01 21.85
N PHE A 193 12.20 -13.40 21.92
CA PHE A 193 12.58 -12.41 22.92
C PHE A 193 12.73 -11.04 22.24
N SER A 194 11.91 -10.08 22.66
CA SER A 194 12.00 -8.69 22.22
C SER A 194 12.10 -7.81 23.47
N PRO A 195 13.27 -7.28 23.81
CA PRO A 195 13.36 -6.33 24.92
C PRO A 195 12.68 -5.03 24.50
N ASP A 196 11.65 -4.63 25.23
CA ASP A 196 11.02 -3.34 25.10
C ASP A 196 12.04 -2.23 25.41
N LYS A 197 12.28 -1.36 24.43
CA LYS A 197 13.02 -0.08 24.52
C LYS A 197 14.24 -0.05 25.44
N LEU A 198 15.40 -0.18 24.84
CA LEU A 198 16.69 0.03 25.55
C LEU A 198 17.10 1.49 25.75
N LEU A 199 16.34 2.47 25.24
CA LEU A 199 16.70 3.90 25.37
C LEU A 199 15.49 4.73 25.83
N LYS A 200 15.66 5.38 26.97
CA LYS A 200 14.88 6.54 27.40
C LYS A 200 15.54 7.82 26.90
#